data_bd13ab3d3f6bb3d2d316c255ac5c47df
#
_entry.id   bd13ab3d3f6bb3d2d316c255ac5c47df
#
_cell.length_a   1.000
_cell.length_b   1.000
_cell.length_c   1.000
_cell.angle_alpha   90.00
_cell.angle_beta   90.00
_cell.angle_gamma   90.00
#
_symmetry.space_group_name_H-M   'P 1'
#
loop_
_entity.id
_entity.type
_entity.pdbx_description
1 polymer ?
#
loop_
_entity_poly.entity_id
_entity_poly.type
_entity_poly.pdbx_seq_one_letter_code
_entity_poly.pdbx_strand_id
1 'polypeptide(L)'
;MRAPFLAFTFLTTVVASSALAQQAASPPAKTFMNNKEIMGLVDKAKADRKGDAPLVAEPILSLAPYRAQLEYRPAISPAAVHEKDAELMVVLEGTGDIVTGGKLVDEKRTNANNLGGPSITGGNSQAVVKGDMLIVPANTPHQVIPTGGAPIVLMTLHVPHPPMNWPPAN
;
A
#
# COMPACT_ATOMS: atom_id res chain seq x y z
N MET A 1 17.19 74.53 -31.41
CA MET A 1 17.70 73.25 -31.87
C MET A 1 17.15 72.20 -30.92
N ARG A 2 16.18 71.40 -31.37
CA ARG A 2 15.54 70.30 -30.55
C ARG A 2 16.04 68.96 -31.08
N ALA A 3 16.70 68.18 -30.25
CA ALA A 3 17.14 66.84 -30.58
C ALA A 3 15.97 65.78 -30.35
N PRO A 4 15.81 64.79 -31.22
CA PRO A 4 14.80 63.78 -31.05
C PRO A 4 15.30 62.65 -30.11
N PHE A 5 14.45 62.28 -29.14
CA PHE A 5 14.63 61.10 -28.32
C PHE A 5 14.22 59.86 -29.11
N LEU A 6 15.17 58.96 -29.34
CA LEU A 6 14.84 57.58 -29.82
C LEU A 6 14.46 56.70 -28.65
N ALA A 7 13.22 56.23 -28.63
CA ALA A 7 12.76 55.21 -27.69
C ALA A 7 13.12 53.84 -28.27
N PHE A 8 14.00 53.11 -27.57
CA PHE A 8 14.30 51.71 -27.84
C PHE A 8 13.30 50.83 -27.07
N THR A 9 12.40 50.16 -27.80
CA THR A 9 11.47 49.16 -27.21
C THR A 9 12.17 47.82 -27.19
N PHE A 10 12.52 47.32 -25.98
CA PHE A 10 13.01 45.96 -25.80
C PHE A 10 11.82 45.00 -25.79
N LEU A 11 11.76 44.16 -26.83
CA LEU A 11 10.81 43.05 -26.91
C LEU A 11 11.42 41.84 -26.20
N THR A 12 10.99 41.56 -24.97
CA THR A 12 11.40 40.35 -24.21
C THR A 12 10.53 39.18 -24.65
N THR A 13 11.10 38.27 -25.42
CA THR A 13 10.48 36.96 -25.72
C THR A 13 10.59 36.03 -24.52
N VAL A 14 9.48 35.78 -23.85
CA VAL A 14 9.37 34.75 -22.83
C VAL A 14 9.28 33.38 -23.51
N VAL A 15 10.36 32.61 -23.48
CA VAL A 15 10.36 31.20 -23.92
C VAL A 15 9.76 30.37 -22.78
N ALA A 16 8.50 29.97 -22.91
CA ALA A 16 7.87 29.03 -22.02
C ALA A 16 8.43 27.63 -22.28
N SER A 17 9.34 27.18 -21.44
CA SER A 17 9.82 25.79 -21.44
C SER A 17 8.73 24.90 -20.85
N SER A 18 7.97 24.18 -21.68
CA SER A 18 7.08 23.13 -21.29
C SER A 18 7.91 21.92 -20.80
N ALA A 19 8.08 21.79 -19.49
CA ALA A 19 8.60 20.59 -18.89
C ALA A 19 7.57 19.46 -19.08
N LEU A 20 7.79 18.60 -20.07
CA LEU A 20 7.09 17.33 -20.18
C LEU A 20 7.49 16.50 -18.97
N ALA A 21 6.58 16.36 -18.00
CA ALA A 21 6.72 15.42 -16.92
C ALA A 21 6.83 14.02 -17.53
N GLN A 22 8.03 13.46 -17.55
CA GLN A 22 8.29 12.11 -18.01
C GLN A 22 7.59 11.15 -17.04
N GLN A 23 6.45 10.62 -17.45
CA GLN A 23 5.71 9.64 -16.69
C GLN A 23 6.59 8.41 -16.57
N ALA A 24 7.03 8.10 -15.34
CA ALA A 24 7.85 6.93 -15.08
C ALA A 24 7.14 5.70 -15.64
N ALA A 25 7.82 4.93 -16.50
CA ALA A 25 7.28 3.73 -17.07
C ALA A 25 6.87 2.77 -15.93
N SER A 26 5.64 2.26 -16.00
CA SER A 26 5.20 1.25 -15.05
C SER A 26 6.17 0.06 -15.09
N PRO A 27 6.51 -0.53 -13.92
CA PRO A 27 7.36 -1.70 -13.91
C PRO A 27 6.75 -2.81 -14.76
N PRO A 28 7.57 -3.68 -15.38
CA PRO A 28 7.08 -4.77 -16.21
C PRO A 28 6.13 -5.67 -15.40
N ALA A 29 5.07 -6.14 -16.05
CA ALA A 29 4.11 -7.03 -15.43
C ALA A 29 4.79 -8.33 -14.98
N LYS A 30 4.52 -8.74 -13.73
CA LYS A 30 4.94 -10.02 -13.17
C LYS A 30 3.68 -10.78 -12.76
N THR A 31 3.37 -11.85 -13.48
CA THR A 31 2.11 -12.60 -13.34
C THR A 31 2.28 -13.97 -12.71
N PHE A 32 3.53 -14.37 -12.43
CA PHE A 32 3.85 -15.66 -11.83
C PHE A 32 5.07 -15.58 -10.92
N MET A 33 4.99 -16.27 -9.78
CA MET A 33 6.11 -16.58 -8.89
C MET A 33 5.82 -17.94 -8.26
N ASN A 34 6.78 -18.86 -8.27
CA ASN A 34 6.59 -20.16 -7.65
C ASN A 34 6.73 -20.08 -6.12
N ASN A 35 6.24 -21.12 -5.42
CA ASN A 35 6.25 -21.14 -3.96
C ASN A 35 7.65 -21.01 -3.33
N LYS A 36 8.68 -21.61 -3.94
CA LYS A 36 10.06 -21.50 -3.43
C LYS A 36 10.57 -20.07 -3.49
N GLU A 37 10.26 -19.37 -4.57
CA GLU A 37 10.61 -17.95 -4.72
C GLU A 37 9.83 -17.08 -3.73
N ILE A 38 8.52 -17.33 -3.54
CA ILE A 38 7.70 -16.60 -2.55
C ILE A 38 8.29 -16.79 -1.15
N MET A 39 8.61 -18.03 -0.75
CA MET A 39 9.18 -18.29 0.57
C MET A 39 10.59 -17.68 0.72
N GLY A 40 11.36 -17.60 -0.36
CA GLY A 40 12.65 -16.88 -0.37
C GLY A 40 12.52 -15.38 -0.09
N LEU A 41 11.38 -14.77 -0.37
CA LEU A 41 11.12 -13.38 -0.01
C LEU A 41 11.04 -13.15 1.51
N VAL A 42 10.75 -14.18 2.30
CA VAL A 42 10.77 -14.08 3.77
C VAL A 42 12.18 -13.77 4.25
N ASP A 43 13.18 -14.48 3.74
CA ASP A 43 14.57 -14.26 4.11
C ASP A 43 15.07 -12.90 3.61
N LYS A 44 14.65 -12.51 2.40
CA LYS A 44 14.92 -11.17 1.88
C LYS A 44 14.31 -10.09 2.78
N ALA A 45 13.04 -10.21 3.18
CA ALA A 45 12.36 -9.24 4.03
C ALA A 45 13.02 -9.13 5.41
N LYS A 46 13.49 -10.24 5.98
CA LYS A 46 14.29 -10.24 7.22
C LYS A 46 15.59 -9.46 7.05
N ALA A 47 16.31 -9.67 5.93
CA ALA A 47 17.58 -8.99 5.66
C ALA A 47 17.38 -7.48 5.37
N ASP A 48 16.30 -7.11 4.71
CA ASP A 48 15.98 -5.72 4.33
C ASP A 48 15.37 -4.91 5.47
N ARG A 49 14.94 -5.57 6.56
CA ARG A 49 14.35 -4.90 7.72
C ARG A 49 15.29 -3.85 8.30
N LYS A 50 14.82 -2.62 8.45
CA LYS A 50 15.57 -1.51 9.04
C LYS A 50 15.15 -1.31 10.49
N GLY A 51 16.11 -1.50 11.42
CA GLY A 51 15.85 -1.34 12.85
C GLY A 51 14.66 -2.16 13.33
N ASP A 52 13.73 -1.51 14.02
CA ASP A 52 12.52 -2.11 14.58
C ASP A 52 11.30 -2.02 13.67
N ALA A 53 11.49 -1.86 12.35
CA ALA A 53 10.37 -1.76 11.40
C ALA A 53 9.35 -2.89 11.64
N PRO A 54 8.08 -2.58 11.90
CA PRO A 54 7.07 -3.57 12.24
C PRO A 54 6.54 -4.33 11.02
N LEU A 55 6.90 -3.87 9.82
CA LEU A 55 6.47 -4.43 8.55
C LEU A 55 7.58 -4.23 7.51
N VAL A 56 7.85 -5.30 6.75
CA VAL A 56 8.61 -5.24 5.48
C VAL A 56 7.76 -5.92 4.41
N ALA A 57 7.55 -5.23 3.29
CA ALA A 57 6.78 -5.73 2.16
C ALA A 57 7.68 -6.01 0.95
N GLU A 58 7.48 -7.18 0.33
CA GLU A 58 8.20 -7.62 -0.87
C GLU A 58 7.21 -7.95 -1.98
N PRO A 59 7.40 -7.45 -3.21
CA PRO A 59 6.47 -7.69 -4.30
C PRO A 59 6.50 -9.15 -4.76
N ILE A 60 5.32 -9.79 -4.86
CA ILE A 60 5.13 -11.12 -5.44
C ILE A 60 4.70 -10.97 -6.90
N LEU A 61 3.57 -10.32 -7.14
CA LEU A 61 2.98 -10.11 -8.46
C LEU A 61 2.71 -8.63 -8.70
N SER A 62 2.83 -8.22 -9.96
CA SER A 62 2.56 -6.85 -10.40
C SER A 62 1.88 -6.89 -11.77
N LEU A 63 0.59 -6.64 -11.79
CA LEU A 63 -0.22 -6.49 -13.01
C LEU A 63 -1.25 -5.38 -12.75
N ALA A 64 -0.94 -4.16 -13.16
CA ALA A 64 -1.80 -3.02 -12.89
C ALA A 64 -3.26 -3.28 -13.32
N PRO A 65 -4.26 -2.95 -12.48
CA PRO A 65 -4.13 -2.26 -11.19
C PRO A 65 -3.83 -3.19 -10.00
N TYR A 66 -3.71 -4.49 -10.20
CA TYR A 66 -3.53 -5.49 -9.15
C TYR A 66 -2.06 -5.59 -8.72
N ARG A 67 -1.84 -5.80 -7.42
CA ARG A 67 -0.54 -6.13 -6.88
C ARG A 67 -0.67 -7.08 -5.70
N ALA A 68 0.12 -8.16 -5.72
CA ALA A 68 0.28 -9.02 -4.57
C ALA A 68 1.68 -8.82 -3.98
N GLN A 69 1.76 -8.84 -2.66
CA GLN A 69 3.01 -8.71 -1.93
C GLN A 69 3.08 -9.70 -0.77
N LEU A 70 4.30 -10.09 -0.41
CA LEU A 70 4.58 -10.73 0.85
C LEU A 70 4.78 -9.64 1.89
N GLU A 71 4.21 -9.84 3.07
CA GLU A 71 4.40 -8.96 4.22
C GLU A 71 4.99 -9.77 5.38
N TYR A 72 6.20 -9.42 5.75
CA TYR A 72 6.86 -9.92 6.95
C TYR A 72 6.58 -8.96 8.10
N ARG A 73 5.87 -9.43 9.11
CA ARG A 73 5.40 -8.62 10.25
C ARG A 73 5.96 -9.19 11.56
N PRO A 74 7.14 -8.73 12.01
CA PRO A 74 7.77 -9.19 13.26
C PRO A 74 7.20 -8.53 14.51
N ALA A 75 6.40 -7.48 14.37
CA ALA A 75 5.81 -6.72 15.47
C ALA A 75 4.45 -6.16 15.08
N ILE A 76 3.70 -5.64 16.05
CA ILE A 76 2.44 -4.93 15.81
C ILE A 76 2.71 -3.74 14.90
N SER A 77 2.07 -3.71 13.75
CA SER A 77 2.15 -2.59 12.82
C SER A 77 1.01 -1.58 13.07
N PRO A 78 1.19 -0.31 12.66
CA PRO A 78 0.08 0.63 12.65
C PRO A 78 -1.14 0.08 11.92
N ALA A 79 -2.31 0.50 12.37
CA ALA A 79 -3.56 0.21 11.67
C ALA A 79 -3.66 1.01 10.38
N ALA A 80 -4.36 0.47 9.39
CA ALA A 80 -4.53 1.08 8.09
C ALA A 80 -5.98 1.06 7.61
N VAL A 81 -6.29 1.95 6.66
CA VAL A 81 -7.50 1.93 5.84
C VAL A 81 -7.08 2.13 4.38
N HIS A 82 -7.49 1.23 3.52
CA HIS A 82 -7.40 1.39 2.07
C HIS A 82 -8.75 1.86 1.54
N GLU A 83 -8.86 3.14 1.21
CA GLU A 83 -10.15 3.75 0.86
C GLU A 83 -10.75 3.20 -0.44
N LYS A 84 -9.89 2.74 -1.36
CA LYS A 84 -10.28 2.34 -2.72
C LYS A 84 -10.02 0.88 -3.05
N ASP A 85 -9.36 0.16 -2.16
CA ASP A 85 -8.99 -1.23 -2.41
C ASP A 85 -9.56 -2.11 -1.29
N ALA A 86 -10.18 -3.22 -1.65
CA ALA A 86 -10.32 -4.35 -0.74
C ALA A 86 -8.96 -5.06 -0.66
N GLU A 87 -8.64 -5.65 0.50
CA GLU A 87 -7.39 -6.38 0.70
C GLU A 87 -7.67 -7.82 1.06
N LEU A 88 -7.27 -8.75 0.18
CA LEU A 88 -7.23 -10.17 0.48
C LEU A 88 -5.93 -10.48 1.21
N MET A 89 -6.01 -11.15 2.35
CA MET A 89 -4.88 -11.63 3.15
C MET A 89 -4.90 -13.15 3.23
N VAL A 90 -3.74 -13.76 3.05
CA VAL A 90 -3.51 -15.20 3.24
C VAL A 90 -2.34 -15.38 4.19
N VAL A 91 -2.52 -16.13 5.27
CA VAL A 91 -1.45 -16.41 6.23
C VAL A 91 -0.53 -17.49 5.67
N LEU A 92 0.71 -17.12 5.35
CA LEU A 92 1.74 -18.03 4.85
C LEU A 92 2.49 -18.72 5.98
N GLU A 93 2.80 -17.99 7.06
CA GLU A 93 3.50 -18.49 8.26
C GLU A 93 3.08 -17.71 9.50
N GLY A 94 3.23 -18.36 10.67
CA GLY A 94 2.97 -17.75 11.97
C GLY A 94 1.52 -17.73 12.37
N THR A 95 1.24 -16.97 13.42
CA THR A 95 -0.08 -16.78 14.03
C THR A 95 -0.29 -15.31 14.39
N GLY A 96 -1.52 -14.88 14.45
CA GLY A 96 -1.83 -13.50 14.82
C GLY A 96 -3.32 -13.29 15.05
N ASP A 97 -3.64 -12.06 15.43
CA ASP A 97 -4.99 -11.53 15.41
C ASP A 97 -5.10 -10.48 14.30
N ILE A 98 -6.17 -10.52 13.53
CA ILE A 98 -6.50 -9.46 12.57
C ILE A 98 -7.76 -8.76 13.06
N VAL A 99 -7.57 -7.49 13.45
CA VAL A 99 -8.68 -6.61 13.88
C VAL A 99 -9.22 -5.90 12.66
N THR A 100 -10.53 -5.95 12.44
CA THR A 100 -11.21 -5.26 11.34
C THR A 100 -12.40 -4.43 11.83
N GLY A 101 -12.68 -3.32 11.14
CA GLY A 101 -13.74 -2.37 11.53
C GLY A 101 -13.31 -1.47 12.70
N GLY A 102 -14.29 -0.93 13.40
CA GLY A 102 -14.04 0.06 14.45
C GLY A 102 -13.60 1.42 13.89
N LYS A 103 -12.75 2.14 14.64
CA LYS A 103 -12.23 3.47 14.27
C LYS A 103 -10.74 3.53 14.52
N LEU A 104 -10.00 4.15 13.60
CA LEU A 104 -8.58 4.47 13.83
C LEU A 104 -8.44 5.44 15.01
N VAL A 105 -7.48 5.16 15.86
CA VAL A 105 -7.01 6.11 16.90
C VAL A 105 -6.03 7.06 16.21
N ASP A 106 -6.11 8.36 16.52
CA ASP A 106 -5.26 9.42 15.96
C ASP A 106 -5.09 9.30 14.43
N GLU A 107 -6.24 9.13 13.75
CA GLU A 107 -6.29 8.96 12.30
C GLU A 107 -5.54 10.06 11.55
N LYS A 108 -4.72 9.65 10.59
CA LYS A 108 -3.98 10.54 9.69
C LYS A 108 -4.02 10.01 8.27
N ARG A 109 -4.07 10.92 7.31
CA ARG A 109 -3.87 10.57 5.90
C ARG A 109 -2.40 10.25 5.65
N THR A 110 -2.14 9.03 5.16
CA THR A 110 -0.78 8.55 4.86
C THR A 110 -0.41 8.77 3.40
N ASN A 111 -1.40 8.73 2.49
CA ASN A 111 -1.27 9.08 1.07
C ASN A 111 -2.65 9.39 0.47
N ALA A 112 -2.74 9.54 -0.87
CA ALA A 112 -3.97 9.94 -1.57
C ALA A 112 -5.16 8.97 -1.37
N ASN A 113 -4.90 7.70 -1.03
CA ASN A 113 -5.92 6.65 -0.95
C ASN A 113 -5.93 5.89 0.39
N ASN A 114 -5.06 6.26 1.34
CA ASN A 114 -4.92 5.51 2.59
C ASN A 114 -4.94 6.43 3.81
N LEU A 115 -5.54 5.90 4.87
CA LEU A 115 -5.47 6.45 6.22
C LEU A 115 -4.68 5.49 7.11
N GLY A 116 -4.18 5.98 8.24
CA GLY A 116 -3.48 5.17 9.22
C GLY A 116 -3.62 5.74 10.62
N GLY A 117 -3.31 4.92 11.61
CA GLY A 117 -3.29 5.28 13.01
C GLY A 117 -2.52 4.25 13.83
N PRO A 118 -2.12 4.54 15.07
CA PRO A 118 -1.37 3.60 15.91
C PRO A 118 -2.18 2.34 16.25
N SER A 119 -3.50 2.44 16.32
CA SER A 119 -4.38 1.32 16.69
C SER A 119 -5.83 1.56 16.25
N ILE A 120 -6.69 0.57 16.55
CA ILE A 120 -8.13 0.61 16.33
C ILE A 120 -8.84 0.60 17.69
N THR A 121 -9.87 1.43 17.85
CA THR A 121 -10.82 1.35 18.96
C THR A 121 -12.09 0.66 18.48
N GLY A 122 -12.52 -0.38 19.19
CA GLY A 122 -13.61 -1.24 18.76
C GLY A 122 -13.13 -2.18 17.63
N GLY A 123 -14.06 -2.60 16.78
CA GLY A 123 -13.75 -3.58 15.74
C GLY A 123 -13.90 -5.01 16.21
N ASN A 124 -13.65 -5.94 15.29
CA ASN A 124 -13.76 -7.36 15.51
C ASN A 124 -12.39 -8.03 15.33
N SER A 125 -11.93 -8.76 16.34
CA SER A 125 -10.65 -9.48 16.29
C SER A 125 -10.89 -10.92 15.88
N GLN A 126 -10.15 -11.36 14.85
CA GLN A 126 -10.15 -12.72 14.35
C GLN A 126 -8.77 -13.33 14.54
N ALA A 127 -8.66 -14.35 15.38
CA ALA A 127 -7.43 -15.14 15.47
C ALA A 127 -7.21 -15.92 14.16
N VAL A 128 -5.99 -15.90 13.66
CA VAL A 128 -5.60 -16.54 12.39
C VAL A 128 -4.32 -17.34 12.54
N VAL A 129 -4.25 -18.42 11.77
CA VAL A 129 -3.11 -19.32 11.69
C VAL A 129 -2.72 -19.57 10.24
N LYS A 130 -1.58 -20.21 10.01
CA LYS A 130 -1.12 -20.59 8.66
C LYS A 130 -2.22 -21.30 7.85
N GLY A 131 -2.46 -20.82 6.64
CA GLY A 131 -3.45 -21.31 5.69
C GLY A 131 -4.78 -20.57 5.74
N ASP A 132 -5.04 -19.79 6.79
CA ASP A 132 -6.25 -18.98 6.86
C ASP A 132 -6.21 -17.83 5.88
N MET A 133 -7.39 -17.42 5.43
CA MET A 133 -7.56 -16.26 4.56
C MET A 133 -8.76 -15.42 4.97
N LEU A 134 -8.64 -14.13 4.75
CA LEU A 134 -9.73 -13.18 4.95
C LEU A 134 -9.66 -12.07 3.90
N ILE A 135 -10.77 -11.40 3.69
CA ILE A 135 -10.82 -10.18 2.89
C ILE A 135 -11.29 -9.02 3.75
N VAL A 136 -10.54 -7.93 3.70
CA VAL A 136 -10.91 -6.65 4.31
C VAL A 136 -11.57 -5.81 3.23
N PRO A 137 -12.82 -5.39 3.39
CA PRO A 137 -13.48 -4.52 2.43
C PRO A 137 -12.77 -3.16 2.32
N ALA A 138 -12.89 -2.51 1.16
CA ALA A 138 -12.43 -1.13 0.99
C ALA A 138 -13.01 -0.23 2.09
N ASN A 139 -12.26 0.81 2.45
CA ASN A 139 -12.64 1.79 3.46
C ASN A 139 -12.90 1.19 4.86
N THR A 140 -12.27 0.05 5.18
CA THR A 140 -12.41 -0.64 6.47
C THR A 140 -11.11 -0.57 7.24
N PRO A 141 -11.09 -0.02 8.48
CA PRO A 141 -9.93 -0.07 9.36
C PRO A 141 -9.51 -1.51 9.62
N HIS A 142 -8.20 -1.79 9.56
CA HIS A 142 -7.68 -3.10 9.92
C HIS A 142 -6.27 -3.01 10.50
N GLN A 143 -5.93 -3.98 11.34
CA GLN A 143 -4.63 -4.05 12.00
C GLN A 143 -4.22 -5.53 12.17
N VAL A 144 -2.96 -5.83 11.86
CA VAL A 144 -2.38 -7.17 12.07
C VAL A 144 -1.53 -7.14 13.34
N ILE A 145 -1.79 -8.08 14.23
CA ILE A 145 -1.15 -8.23 15.54
C ILE A 145 -0.52 -9.63 15.59
N PRO A 146 0.79 -9.78 15.37
CA PRO A 146 1.47 -11.06 15.54
C PRO A 146 1.30 -11.59 16.96
N THR A 147 1.08 -12.89 17.13
CA THR A 147 0.95 -13.57 18.42
C THR A 147 1.94 -14.71 18.55
N GLY A 148 2.02 -15.31 19.75
CA GLY A 148 2.91 -16.47 19.97
C GLY A 148 4.41 -16.13 19.98
N GLY A 149 4.79 -14.85 20.04
CA GLY A 149 6.19 -14.42 20.14
C GLY A 149 7.00 -14.60 18.85
N ALA A 150 6.35 -14.87 17.72
CA ALA A 150 6.96 -15.06 16.41
C ALA A 150 6.35 -14.09 15.37
N PRO A 151 7.07 -13.78 14.28
CA PRO A 151 6.52 -13.02 13.17
C PRO A 151 5.33 -13.74 12.52
N ILE A 152 4.37 -12.96 11.98
CA ILE A 152 3.40 -13.45 11.01
C ILE A 152 3.81 -13.04 9.61
N VAL A 153 3.67 -13.95 8.65
CA VAL A 153 3.93 -13.70 7.23
C VAL A 153 2.64 -13.84 6.46
N LEU A 154 2.28 -12.79 5.74
CA LEU A 154 1.08 -12.75 4.93
C LEU A 154 1.45 -12.62 3.44
N MET A 155 0.62 -13.18 2.58
CA MET A 155 0.47 -12.70 1.22
C MET A 155 -0.75 -11.80 1.19
N THR A 156 -0.59 -10.58 0.69
CA THR A 156 -1.71 -9.64 0.53
C THR A 156 -1.92 -9.31 -0.94
N LEU A 157 -3.18 -9.15 -1.34
CA LEU A 157 -3.59 -8.73 -2.67
C LEU A 157 -4.56 -7.55 -2.57
N HIS A 158 -4.14 -6.40 -3.08
CA HIS A 158 -5.02 -5.25 -3.23
C HIS A 158 -5.88 -5.41 -4.47
N VAL A 159 -7.20 -5.41 -4.25
CA VAL A 159 -8.24 -5.52 -5.28
C VAL A 159 -8.94 -4.17 -5.35
N PRO A 160 -8.72 -3.38 -6.41
CA PRO A 160 -9.39 -2.09 -6.56
C PRO A 160 -10.90 -2.26 -6.50
N HIS A 161 -11.54 -1.45 -5.66
CA HIS A 161 -13.00 -1.42 -5.62
C HIS A 161 -13.49 -0.69 -6.87
N PRO A 162 -14.22 -1.35 -7.77
CA PRO A 162 -14.72 -0.69 -8.95
C PRO A 162 -15.66 0.46 -8.55
N PRO A 163 -15.73 1.56 -9.31
CA PRO A 163 -16.80 2.51 -9.15
C PRO A 163 -18.14 1.77 -9.22
N MET A 164 -19.12 2.21 -8.47
CA MET A 164 -20.42 1.58 -8.13
C MET A 164 -21.27 0.99 -9.27
N ASN A 165 -20.70 0.62 -10.40
CA ASN A 165 -21.38 0.02 -11.55
C ASN A 165 -21.14 -1.50 -11.68
N TRP A 166 -20.51 -2.13 -10.67
CA TRP A 166 -20.41 -3.57 -10.65
C TRP A 166 -21.81 -4.16 -10.44
N PRO A 167 -22.28 -5.07 -11.32
CA PRO A 167 -23.59 -5.67 -11.12
C PRO A 167 -23.63 -6.37 -9.76
N PRO A 168 -24.74 -6.27 -9.01
CA PRO A 168 -24.88 -6.99 -7.75
C PRO A 168 -24.68 -8.49 -8.03
N ALA A 169 -24.00 -9.16 -7.10
CA ALA A 169 -23.91 -10.62 -7.14
C ALA A 169 -25.33 -11.20 -7.13
N ASN A 170 -25.67 -12.01 -8.14
CA ASN A 170 -26.93 -12.73 -8.23
C ASN A 170 -27.05 -13.78 -7.13
#